data_b51114cea33649557f7e9154a6daa770
#
_entry.id   b51114cea33649557f7e9154a6daa770
#
_cell.length_a   1.000
_cell.length_b   1.000
_cell.length_c   1.000
_cell.angle_alpha   90.00
_cell.angle_beta   90.00
_cell.angle_gamma   90.00
#
_symmetry.space_group_name_H-M   'P 1'
#
loop_
_entity.id
_entity.type
_entity.pdbx_description
1 polymer ?
#
loop_
_entity_poly.entity_id
_entity_poly.type
_entity_poly.pdbx_seq_one_letter_code
_entity_poly.pdbx_strand_id
1 'polypeptide(L)'
;MSPLAKDLDDNQIVDLAAYYGRLFRGAIDPAESGRYVGIDIENIVSNGDVARRLPPCAACHQVRAGGPIETPTLTGQYAQYLEAQLQAFAGGRRHNDIYHRMRSVAAKLTPNEIRMLAIRYSGQ
;
A
#
# COMPACT_ATOMS: atom_id res chain seq x y z
N MET A 1 0.95 18.73 -0.51
CA MET A 1 2.36 18.23 -0.38
C MET A 1 3.28 18.74 -1.49
N SER A 2 2.88 18.72 -2.78
CA SER A 2 3.81 19.14 -3.87
C SER A 2 4.43 20.54 -3.72
N PRO A 3 3.71 21.59 -3.30
CA PRO A 3 4.35 22.90 -3.07
C PRO A 3 5.40 22.82 -1.95
N LEU A 4 5.05 22.25 -0.80
CA LEU A 4 5.94 22.12 0.35
C LEU A 4 7.19 21.27 0.03
N ALA A 5 7.01 20.16 -0.71
CA ALA A 5 8.12 19.29 -1.05
C ALA A 5 9.11 19.92 -2.04
N LYS A 6 8.68 20.90 -2.83
CA LYS A 6 9.57 21.61 -3.76
C LYS A 6 10.53 22.58 -3.08
N ASP A 7 10.18 23.03 -1.89
CA ASP A 7 10.96 23.97 -1.10
C ASP A 7 12.00 23.28 -0.20
N LEU A 8 12.00 21.94 -0.17
CA LEU A 8 12.97 21.14 0.58
C LEU A 8 14.21 20.85 -0.27
N ASP A 9 15.38 21.07 0.31
CA ASP A 9 16.64 20.59 -0.26
C ASP A 9 16.87 19.09 0.06
N ASP A 10 17.86 18.48 -0.61
CA ASP A 10 18.15 17.05 -0.48
C ASP A 10 18.51 16.65 0.95
N ASN A 11 19.22 17.50 1.72
CA ASN A 11 19.58 17.22 3.11
C ASN A 11 18.33 17.23 4.00
N GLN A 12 17.45 18.21 3.82
CA GLN A 12 16.19 18.29 4.55
C GLN A 12 15.29 17.09 4.25
N ILE A 13 15.26 16.60 3.01
CA ILE A 13 14.53 15.39 2.62
C ILE A 13 15.09 14.17 3.37
N VAL A 14 16.42 14.00 3.39
CA VAL A 14 17.08 12.89 4.10
C VAL A 14 16.81 12.95 5.60
N ASP A 15 16.94 14.13 6.22
CA ASP A 15 16.72 14.32 7.65
C ASP A 15 15.27 14.03 8.05
N LEU A 16 14.30 14.53 7.29
CA LEU A 16 12.88 14.25 7.51
C LEU A 16 12.57 12.76 7.32
N ALA A 17 13.12 12.12 6.29
CA ALA A 17 12.94 10.69 6.07
C ALA A 17 13.51 9.87 7.23
N ALA A 18 14.70 10.23 7.73
CA ALA A 18 15.30 9.57 8.88
C ALA A 18 14.50 9.79 10.17
N TYR A 19 13.99 10.99 10.38
CA TYR A 19 13.15 11.31 11.54
C TYR A 19 11.86 10.48 11.55
N TYR A 20 11.08 10.55 10.47
CA TYR A 20 9.82 9.81 10.37
C TYR A 20 10.02 8.29 10.31
N GLY A 21 11.14 7.82 9.75
CA GLY A 21 11.49 6.40 9.71
C GLY A 21 11.75 5.78 11.10
N ARG A 22 12.10 6.61 12.09
CA ARG A 22 12.33 6.18 13.49
C ARG A 22 11.07 6.25 14.36
N LEU A 23 10.02 6.94 13.90
CA LEU A 23 8.79 7.02 14.67
C LEU A 23 8.11 5.65 14.71
N PHE A 24 7.70 5.26 15.93
CA PHE A 24 6.95 4.03 16.15
C PHE A 24 5.60 4.13 15.43
N ARG A 25 5.33 3.18 14.55
CA ARG A 25 4.00 3.00 13.95
C ARG A 25 3.19 2.16 14.92
N GLY A 26 2.17 2.76 15.53
CA GLY A 26 1.34 2.08 16.53
C GLY A 26 0.76 0.76 16.01
N ALA A 27 0.64 -0.21 16.91
CA ALA A 27 -0.05 -1.47 16.62
C ALA A 27 -1.52 -1.20 16.32
N ILE A 28 -2.07 -1.95 15.35
CA ILE A 28 -3.48 -1.85 14.97
C ILE A 28 -4.29 -2.79 15.84
N ASP A 29 -5.51 -2.39 16.15
CA ASP A 29 -6.45 -3.20 16.89
C ASP A 29 -6.79 -4.49 16.12
N PRO A 30 -6.46 -5.68 16.67
CA PRO A 30 -6.75 -6.96 16.01
C PRO A 30 -8.26 -7.23 15.81
N ALA A 31 -9.12 -6.48 16.50
CA ALA A 31 -10.58 -6.68 16.44
C ALA A 31 -11.18 -6.39 15.06
N GLU A 32 -10.50 -5.63 14.19
CA GLU A 32 -10.99 -5.38 12.82
C GLU A 32 -10.68 -6.51 11.83
N SER A 33 -9.74 -7.40 12.13
CA SER A 33 -9.30 -8.45 11.19
C SER A 33 -10.30 -9.61 11.04
N GLY A 34 -11.27 -9.75 11.96
CA GLY A 34 -12.20 -10.90 12.03
C GLY A 34 -13.49 -10.81 11.22
N ARG A 35 -13.76 -9.72 10.51
CA ARG A 35 -15.13 -9.45 9.99
C ARG A 35 -15.43 -9.88 8.54
N TYR A 36 -14.50 -10.48 7.83
CA TYR A 36 -14.70 -10.72 6.40
C TYR A 36 -14.59 -12.19 6.03
N VAL A 37 -15.75 -12.85 5.95
CA VAL A 37 -15.88 -14.23 5.49
C VAL A 37 -15.97 -14.23 3.96
N GLY A 38 -15.14 -15.04 3.29
CA GLY A 38 -15.33 -15.38 1.88
C GLY A 38 -14.35 -14.79 0.87
N ILE A 39 -13.40 -13.92 1.27
CA ILE A 39 -12.35 -13.43 0.38
C ILE A 39 -11.00 -13.96 0.86
N ASP A 40 -10.32 -14.74 0.03
CA ASP A 40 -8.97 -15.24 0.33
C ASP A 40 -7.92 -14.16 0.01
N ILE A 41 -7.76 -13.23 0.96
CA ILE A 41 -6.84 -12.12 0.84
C ILE A 41 -5.37 -12.59 0.81
N GLU A 42 -5.03 -13.66 1.54
CA GLU A 42 -3.67 -14.20 1.54
C GLU A 42 -3.30 -14.77 0.16
N ASN A 43 -4.26 -15.37 -0.53
CA ASN A 43 -4.04 -15.81 -1.90
C ASN A 43 -3.81 -14.62 -2.86
N ILE A 44 -4.57 -13.55 -2.73
CA ILE A 44 -4.36 -12.33 -3.54
C ILE A 44 -2.98 -11.73 -3.24
N VAL A 45 -2.59 -11.67 -1.97
CA VAL A 45 -1.29 -11.12 -1.56
C VAL A 45 -0.13 -11.97 -2.10
N SER A 46 -0.21 -13.30 -1.98
CA SER A 46 0.89 -14.21 -2.26
C SER A 46 0.96 -14.68 -3.70
N ASN A 47 -0.18 -14.90 -4.37
CA ASN A 47 -0.29 -15.50 -5.69
C ASN A 47 -0.92 -14.56 -6.73
N GLY A 48 -1.64 -13.53 -6.29
CA GLY A 48 -2.42 -12.68 -7.17
C GLY A 48 -3.68 -13.37 -7.69
N ASP A 49 -4.17 -12.90 -8.85
CA ASP A 49 -5.30 -13.49 -9.56
C ASP A 49 -5.02 -13.44 -11.07
N VAL A 50 -4.68 -14.59 -11.63
CA VAL A 50 -4.31 -14.72 -13.05
C VAL A 50 -5.46 -14.37 -13.96
N ALA A 51 -6.69 -14.74 -13.61
CA ALA A 51 -7.88 -14.48 -14.43
C ALA A 51 -8.13 -12.98 -14.59
N ARG A 52 -7.88 -12.20 -13.54
CA ARG A 52 -7.96 -10.72 -13.54
C ARG A 52 -6.65 -10.05 -13.95
N ARG A 53 -5.60 -10.80 -14.24
CA ARG A 53 -4.23 -10.28 -14.47
C ARG A 53 -3.78 -9.39 -13.31
N LEU A 54 -4.06 -9.81 -12.09
CA LEU A 54 -3.66 -9.15 -10.86
C LEU A 54 -2.38 -9.82 -10.36
N PRO A 55 -1.25 -9.12 -10.32
CA PRO A 55 -0.01 -9.70 -9.81
C PRO A 55 -0.05 -9.86 -8.29
N PRO A 56 0.79 -10.74 -7.71
CA PRO A 56 0.95 -10.85 -6.26
C PRO A 56 1.39 -9.52 -5.65
N CYS A 57 0.67 -9.05 -4.64
CA CYS A 57 1.03 -7.78 -3.98
C CYS A 57 2.40 -7.90 -3.28
N ALA A 58 2.66 -9.06 -2.68
CA ALA A 58 3.89 -9.37 -1.98
C ALA A 58 5.13 -9.34 -2.88
N ALA A 59 5.00 -9.61 -4.18
CA ALA A 59 6.12 -9.57 -5.12
C ALA A 59 6.78 -8.19 -5.22
N CYS A 60 6.06 -7.13 -4.88
CA CYS A 60 6.56 -5.76 -4.92
C CYS A 60 6.60 -5.10 -3.52
N HIS A 61 5.62 -5.35 -2.66
CA HIS A 61 5.40 -4.59 -1.43
C HIS A 61 5.89 -5.25 -0.14
N GLN A 62 6.49 -6.42 -0.23
CA GLN A 62 7.05 -7.09 0.94
C GLN A 62 8.48 -6.60 1.24
N VAL A 63 8.85 -6.57 2.52
CA VAL A 63 10.23 -6.29 2.92
C VAL A 63 11.16 -7.33 2.29
N ARG A 64 12.17 -6.87 1.53
CA ARG A 64 13.12 -7.72 0.81
C ARG A 64 12.54 -8.53 -0.35
N ALA A 65 11.40 -8.15 -0.90
CA ALA A 65 10.77 -8.88 -2.02
C ALA A 65 11.51 -8.75 -3.36
N GLY A 66 12.56 -7.92 -3.44
CA GLY A 66 13.25 -7.67 -4.71
C GLY A 66 12.41 -6.90 -5.72
N GLY A 67 11.33 -6.26 -5.27
CA GLY A 67 10.53 -5.35 -6.10
C GLY A 67 11.31 -4.12 -6.54
N PRO A 68 10.74 -3.32 -7.45
CA PRO A 68 11.36 -2.06 -7.87
C PRO A 68 11.69 -1.18 -6.68
N ILE A 69 12.85 -0.49 -6.72
CA ILE A 69 13.36 0.32 -5.61
C ILE A 69 12.39 1.43 -5.18
N GLU A 70 11.56 1.88 -6.09
CA GLU A 70 10.52 2.89 -5.87
C GLU A 70 9.25 2.33 -5.19
N THR A 71 9.20 1.01 -4.95
CA THR A 71 8.01 0.39 -4.36
C THR A 71 8.05 0.47 -2.84
N PRO A 72 7.09 1.14 -2.19
CA PRO A 72 7.10 1.29 -0.75
C PRO A 72 6.73 -0.01 -0.05
N THR A 73 7.36 -0.27 1.09
CA THR A 73 6.89 -1.26 2.05
C THR A 73 5.57 -0.77 2.66
N LEU A 74 4.56 -1.63 2.68
CA LEU A 74 3.23 -1.28 3.19
C LEU A 74 3.02 -1.68 4.65
N THR A 75 3.80 -2.64 5.13
CA THR A 75 3.71 -3.18 6.49
C THR A 75 3.75 -2.10 7.57
N GLY A 76 2.78 -2.14 8.48
CA GLY A 76 2.67 -1.20 9.59
C GLY A 76 2.16 0.19 9.23
N GLN A 77 1.64 0.39 8.01
CA GLN A 77 0.96 1.64 7.65
C GLN A 77 -0.50 1.59 8.11
N TYR A 78 -1.08 2.73 8.46
CA TYR A 78 -2.48 2.79 8.89
C TYR A 78 -3.44 2.29 7.82
N ALA A 79 -4.41 1.42 8.22
CA ALA A 79 -5.38 0.82 7.30
C ALA A 79 -6.19 1.88 6.54
N GLN A 80 -6.69 2.91 7.24
CA GLN A 80 -7.46 3.98 6.61
C GLN A 80 -6.65 4.72 5.53
N TYR A 81 -5.34 4.89 5.77
CA TYR A 81 -4.47 5.51 4.77
C TYR A 81 -4.28 4.59 3.56
N LEU A 82 -3.99 3.30 3.77
CA LEU A 82 -3.82 2.33 2.69
C LEU A 82 -5.10 2.20 1.86
N GLU A 83 -6.26 2.10 2.51
CA GLU A 83 -7.57 2.06 1.85
C GLU A 83 -7.80 3.31 0.98
N ALA A 84 -7.62 4.49 1.55
CA ALA A 84 -7.78 5.75 0.84
C ALA A 84 -6.83 5.86 -0.38
N GLN A 85 -5.59 5.38 -0.25
CA GLN A 85 -4.63 5.39 -1.36
C GLN A 85 -5.01 4.40 -2.48
N LEU A 86 -5.43 3.19 -2.15
CA LEU A 86 -5.92 2.21 -3.13
C LEU A 86 -7.16 2.74 -3.87
N GLN A 87 -8.13 3.32 -3.13
CA GLN A 87 -9.30 3.96 -3.74
C GLN A 87 -8.92 5.15 -4.64
N ALA A 88 -7.92 5.94 -4.24
CA ALA A 88 -7.45 7.06 -5.03
C ALA A 88 -6.76 6.61 -6.33
N PHE A 89 -5.99 5.51 -6.29
CA PHE A 89 -5.44 4.89 -7.50
C PHE A 89 -6.54 4.30 -8.39
N ALA A 90 -7.49 3.54 -7.82
CA ALA A 90 -8.59 2.94 -8.57
C ALA A 90 -9.45 3.99 -9.28
N GLY A 91 -9.71 5.11 -8.61
CA GLY A 91 -10.48 6.24 -9.17
C GLY A 91 -9.66 7.26 -9.97
N GLY A 92 -8.36 7.02 -10.19
CA GLY A 92 -7.49 7.91 -10.97
C GLY A 92 -7.13 9.25 -10.31
N ARG A 93 -7.57 9.49 -9.06
CA ARG A 93 -7.22 10.71 -8.32
C ARG A 93 -5.74 10.75 -7.91
N ARG A 94 -5.14 9.59 -7.66
CA ARG A 94 -3.71 9.41 -7.49
C ARG A 94 -3.11 8.82 -8.76
N HIS A 95 -2.14 9.49 -9.35
CA HIS A 95 -1.55 9.12 -10.66
C HIS A 95 -0.03 9.32 -10.73
N ASN A 96 0.63 9.35 -9.56
CA ASN A 96 2.10 9.45 -9.46
C ASN A 96 2.81 8.09 -9.47
N ASP A 97 2.12 7.05 -9.91
CA ASP A 97 2.64 5.69 -10.03
C ASP A 97 3.37 5.50 -11.37
N ILE A 98 4.55 4.89 -11.31
CA ILE A 98 5.39 4.61 -12.47
C ILE A 98 4.67 3.60 -13.38
N TYR A 99 4.61 3.91 -14.67
CA TYR A 99 3.97 3.09 -15.71
C TYR A 99 2.52 2.69 -15.39
N HIS A 100 1.77 3.51 -14.67
CA HIS A 100 0.38 3.24 -14.31
C HIS A 100 0.17 1.92 -13.51
N ARG A 101 1.22 1.41 -12.85
CA ARG A 101 1.17 0.10 -12.17
C ARG A 101 0.08 0.02 -11.13
N MET A 102 0.09 0.93 -10.17
CA MET A 102 -0.88 0.86 -9.08
C MET A 102 -2.30 1.20 -9.53
N ARG A 103 -2.48 2.10 -10.48
CA ARG A 103 -3.80 2.34 -11.09
C ARG A 103 -4.34 1.10 -11.78
N SER A 104 -3.50 0.40 -12.55
CA SER A 104 -3.89 -0.84 -13.23
C SER A 104 -4.21 -1.98 -12.27
N VAL A 105 -3.52 -2.05 -11.14
CA VAL A 105 -3.78 -3.03 -10.08
C VAL A 105 -5.06 -2.68 -9.33
N ALA A 106 -5.15 -1.46 -8.80
CA ALA A 106 -6.24 -1.03 -7.95
C ALA A 106 -7.61 -1.01 -8.67
N ALA A 107 -7.63 -0.71 -9.96
CA ALA A 107 -8.85 -0.75 -10.78
C ALA A 107 -9.47 -2.15 -10.91
N LYS A 108 -8.71 -3.22 -10.59
CA LYS A 108 -9.18 -4.61 -10.64
C LYS A 108 -9.68 -5.13 -9.29
N LEU A 109 -9.47 -4.37 -8.23
CA LEU A 109 -9.86 -4.73 -6.88
C LEU A 109 -11.30 -4.29 -6.61
N THR A 110 -12.05 -5.14 -5.94
CA THR A 110 -13.34 -4.75 -5.37
C THR A 110 -13.16 -3.86 -4.14
N PRO A 111 -14.16 -3.05 -3.76
CA PRO A 111 -14.09 -2.24 -2.53
C PRO A 111 -13.77 -3.06 -1.27
N ASN A 112 -14.31 -4.28 -1.18
CA ASN A 112 -14.04 -5.17 -0.05
C ASN A 112 -12.59 -5.67 -0.04
N GLU A 113 -12.04 -6.03 -1.21
CA GLU A 113 -10.62 -6.43 -1.32
C GLU A 113 -9.70 -5.26 -0.95
N ILE A 114 -9.99 -4.05 -1.39
CA ILE A 114 -9.22 -2.84 -1.03
C ILE A 114 -9.17 -2.69 0.48
N ARG A 115 -10.31 -2.78 1.14
CA ARG A 115 -10.40 -2.67 2.61
C ARG A 115 -9.63 -3.78 3.31
N MET A 116 -9.80 -5.02 2.89
CA MET A 116 -9.12 -6.15 3.49
C MET A 116 -7.61 -6.14 3.28
N LEU A 117 -7.13 -5.74 2.10
CA LEU A 117 -5.71 -5.55 1.83
C LEU A 117 -5.11 -4.46 2.73
N ALA A 118 -5.85 -3.37 2.94
CA ALA A 118 -5.43 -2.29 3.82
C ALA A 118 -5.27 -2.79 5.28
N ILE A 119 -6.24 -3.54 5.79
CA ILE A 119 -6.18 -4.16 7.13
C ILE A 119 -5.03 -5.17 7.21
N ARG A 120 -4.87 -6.04 6.20
CA ARG A 120 -3.83 -7.06 6.16
C ARG A 120 -2.41 -6.47 6.27
N TYR A 121 -2.13 -5.41 5.53
CA TYR A 121 -0.83 -4.75 5.55
C TYR A 121 -0.61 -3.87 6.77
N SER A 122 -1.66 -3.40 7.40
CA SER A 122 -1.56 -2.57 8.59
C SER A 122 -1.20 -3.35 9.86
N GLY A 123 -1.57 -4.61 9.94
CA GLY A 123 -1.40 -5.47 11.13
C GLY A 123 -0.08 -6.25 11.21
N GLN A 124 0.91 -5.97 10.36
CA GLN A 124 2.20 -6.67 10.35
C GLN A 124 3.36 -5.82 10.83
#